data_1cceaea8e7e2d389117933a1a04d557d
#
_entry.id   1cceaea8e7e2d389117933a1a04d557d
#
_cell.length_a   1.000
_cell.length_b   1.000
_cell.length_c   1.000
_cell.angle_alpha   90.00
_cell.angle_beta   90.00
_cell.angle_gamma   90.00
#
_symmetry.space_group_name_H-M   'P 1'
#
loop_
_entity.id
_entity.type
_entity.pdbx_description
1 polymer ?
#
loop_
_entity_poly.entity_id
_entity_poly.type
_entity_poly.pdbx_seq_one_letter_code
_entity_poly.pdbx_strand_id
1 'polypeptide(L)'
;MGRGARLSELSAKAIHSQVVEVRGHIIDSQILPRILDDILDSECEFVIEEMRVGRTRGDPSYARVEITAPTAEALNEIVARVRQVGAQPVQTGQAKLEPAPTDGVFPLDFYSTTNLQTTVNVGGRTLAVANPEMDCGVLVEGNSARCLPLSEVRKGQMIVVGHQGVTVMPLERPRGPSSTFAFMSSSVSSEKPRAGLIHDLAREIRQVKSEGGKVLVVAGPAVVHTGSGELLVRLISGGWIDYLFAGNALPTHDIEWALYGTALGVSLTEGLPLERGHEHHLRAINRIRHEGGIASAVRKGVLTKGIMYACETHGVDYVLCGSIRDDGPLPEVCTDVIECQQAMRQRIHSGVRVAIMLSTMLHSIAVGNLLPAHVTTVCVDINPAVVTKLADRGTFQSLGLVMDVGSFLRELLDDLGRPQDR
;
A
#
# COMPACT_ATOMS: atom_id res chain seq x y z
N MET A 1 38.60 -15.46 -34.98
CA MET A 1 38.57 -14.17 -35.67
C MET A 1 37.11 -13.75 -35.76
N GLY A 2 36.65 -12.72 -35.02
CA GLY A 2 35.25 -12.26 -35.07
C GLY A 2 34.72 -11.50 -33.85
N ARG A 3 35.56 -10.97 -32.98
CA ARG A 3 35.15 -10.09 -31.87
C ARG A 3 35.74 -8.67 -31.88
N GLY A 4 36.49 -8.30 -32.93
CA GLY A 4 37.16 -6.98 -33.03
C GLY A 4 36.49 -5.94 -33.93
N ALA A 5 35.35 -6.25 -34.55
CA ALA A 5 34.77 -5.40 -35.59
C ALA A 5 33.50 -4.61 -35.16
N ARG A 6 32.99 -4.77 -33.92
CA ARG A 6 31.83 -4.00 -33.43
C ARG A 6 32.17 -2.78 -32.57
N LEU A 7 33.43 -2.59 -32.21
CA LEU A 7 33.86 -1.46 -31.40
C LEU A 7 34.33 -0.22 -32.23
N SER A 8 34.31 -0.31 -33.57
CA SER A 8 34.83 0.80 -34.44
C SER A 8 33.73 1.60 -35.17
N GLU A 9 32.45 1.29 -35.02
CA GLU A 9 31.38 2.03 -35.70
C GLU A 9 30.52 2.92 -34.75
N LEU A 10 30.85 3.00 -33.46
CA LEU A 10 30.23 3.95 -32.49
C LEU A 10 31.05 5.25 -32.42
N SER A 11 31.53 5.75 -33.59
CA SER A 11 32.18 7.02 -33.69
C SER A 11 31.16 8.18 -33.69
N ALA A 12 31.19 9.01 -32.62
CA ALA A 12 30.68 10.38 -32.54
C ALA A 12 29.18 10.60 -32.29
N LYS A 13 28.48 9.80 -31.48
CA LYS A 13 27.35 10.32 -30.71
C LYS A 13 27.87 10.76 -29.34
N ALA A 14 27.49 11.96 -28.89
CA ALA A 14 27.82 12.42 -27.54
C ALA A 14 27.24 11.38 -26.58
N ILE A 15 28.13 10.66 -25.88
CA ILE A 15 27.77 9.65 -24.90
C ILE A 15 27.52 10.42 -23.61
N HIS A 16 26.29 10.35 -23.09
CA HIS A 16 25.94 10.94 -21.81
C HIS A 16 26.07 9.86 -20.75
N SER A 17 26.88 10.10 -19.70
CA SER A 17 27.02 9.15 -18.59
C SER A 17 26.81 9.81 -17.23
N GLN A 18 26.33 9.05 -16.28
CA GLN A 18 26.21 9.43 -14.89
C GLN A 18 26.45 8.24 -13.97
N VAL A 19 27.23 8.49 -12.92
CA VAL A 19 27.50 7.48 -11.90
C VAL A 19 26.45 7.58 -10.79
N VAL A 20 25.87 6.44 -10.45
CA VAL A 20 24.96 6.28 -9.32
C VAL A 20 25.53 5.29 -8.30
N GLU A 21 25.21 5.50 -7.05
CA GLU A 21 25.55 4.60 -5.94
C GLU A 21 24.28 4.03 -5.33
N VAL A 22 24.34 2.76 -4.95
CA VAL A 22 23.28 2.11 -4.19
C VAL A 22 23.88 1.38 -3.02
N ARG A 23 23.30 1.59 -1.83
CA ARG A 23 23.79 1.03 -0.57
C ARG A 23 22.65 0.43 0.23
N GLY A 24 22.93 -0.67 0.92
CA GLY A 24 21.97 -1.39 1.74
C GLY A 24 21.99 -2.88 1.43
N HIS A 25 20.92 -3.57 1.72
CA HIS A 25 20.79 -5.00 1.42
C HIS A 25 20.38 -5.26 -0.03
N ILE A 26 21.10 -4.62 -0.95
CA ILE A 26 20.76 -4.48 -2.37
C ILE A 26 20.74 -5.81 -3.14
N ILE A 27 21.44 -6.82 -2.67
CA ILE A 27 21.48 -8.16 -3.31
C ILE A 27 20.29 -9.00 -2.84
N ASP A 28 20.16 -9.17 -1.53
CA ASP A 28 19.12 -10.02 -0.95
C ASP A 28 17.70 -9.48 -1.19
N SER A 29 17.59 -8.16 -1.32
CA SER A 29 16.32 -7.48 -1.62
C SER A 29 16.06 -7.35 -3.13
N GLN A 30 16.96 -7.90 -3.97
CA GLN A 30 16.89 -7.82 -5.44
C GLN A 30 16.85 -6.38 -5.98
N ILE A 31 17.31 -5.40 -5.21
CA ILE A 31 17.33 -3.99 -5.61
C ILE A 31 18.33 -3.78 -6.75
N LEU A 32 19.55 -4.31 -6.60
CA LEU A 32 20.58 -4.17 -7.64
C LEU A 32 20.16 -4.86 -8.95
N PRO A 33 19.71 -6.13 -8.97
CA PRO A 33 19.20 -6.74 -10.19
C PRO A 33 18.12 -5.90 -10.87
N ARG A 34 17.15 -5.40 -10.10
CA ARG A 34 16.07 -4.56 -10.63
C ARG A 34 16.58 -3.25 -11.26
N ILE A 35 17.55 -2.58 -10.61
CA ILE A 35 18.18 -1.38 -11.17
C ILE A 35 18.84 -1.69 -12.51
N LEU A 36 19.55 -2.82 -12.60
CA LEU A 36 20.24 -3.23 -13.83
C LEU A 36 19.25 -3.59 -14.94
N ASP A 37 18.15 -4.26 -14.61
CA ASP A 37 17.07 -4.58 -15.55
C ASP A 37 16.40 -3.30 -16.05
N ASP A 38 16.06 -2.34 -15.17
CA ASP A 38 15.48 -1.05 -15.54
C ASP A 38 16.39 -0.26 -16.51
N ILE A 39 17.72 -0.33 -16.34
CA ILE A 39 18.69 0.31 -17.24
C ILE A 39 18.66 -0.37 -18.62
N LEU A 40 18.70 -1.70 -18.67
CA LEU A 40 18.69 -2.46 -19.92
C LEU A 40 17.37 -2.30 -20.69
N ASP A 41 16.24 -2.31 -19.98
CA ASP A 41 14.92 -2.11 -20.56
C ASP A 41 14.72 -0.70 -21.16
N SER A 42 15.55 0.26 -20.73
CA SER A 42 15.55 1.63 -21.24
C SER A 42 16.54 1.87 -22.40
N GLU A 43 17.07 0.79 -23.02
CA GLU A 43 18.08 0.85 -24.09
C GLU A 43 19.35 1.63 -23.67
N CYS A 44 19.64 1.67 -22.37
CA CYS A 44 20.84 2.24 -21.79
C CYS A 44 21.86 1.14 -21.46
N GLU A 45 23.13 1.52 -21.33
CA GLU A 45 24.20 0.62 -20.95
C GLU A 45 24.66 0.94 -19.53
N PHE A 46 25.26 -0.04 -18.85
CA PHE A 46 25.85 0.17 -17.53
C PHE A 46 27.21 -0.50 -17.39
N VAL A 47 28.01 0.04 -16.48
CA VAL A 47 29.24 -0.56 -15.98
C VAL A 47 29.22 -0.51 -14.45
N ILE A 48 29.42 -1.65 -13.80
CA ILE A 48 29.62 -1.69 -12.35
C ILE A 48 31.08 -1.34 -12.08
N GLU A 49 31.34 -0.11 -11.61
CA GLU A 49 32.69 0.37 -11.31
C GLU A 49 33.23 -0.23 -10.00
N GLU A 50 32.34 -0.37 -9.00
CA GLU A 50 32.71 -0.91 -7.68
C GLU A 50 31.54 -1.71 -7.12
N MET A 51 31.87 -2.85 -6.47
CA MET A 51 30.91 -3.66 -5.75
C MET A 51 31.53 -4.21 -4.47
N ARG A 52 30.88 -3.98 -3.35
CA ARG A 52 31.22 -4.55 -2.04
C ARG A 52 30.04 -5.32 -1.50
N VAL A 53 30.21 -6.59 -1.25
CA VAL A 53 29.16 -7.47 -0.69
C VAL A 53 29.36 -7.63 0.81
N GLY A 54 28.32 -7.42 1.58
CA GLY A 54 28.32 -7.64 3.02
C GLY A 54 28.64 -9.11 3.35
N ARG A 55 29.47 -9.34 4.36
CA ARG A 55 29.95 -10.69 4.74
C ARG A 55 29.00 -11.41 5.69
N THR A 56 28.23 -10.66 6.45
CA THR A 56 27.26 -11.20 7.39
C THR A 56 25.85 -10.72 7.03
N ARG A 57 24.84 -11.33 7.64
CA ARG A 57 23.43 -10.91 7.42
C ARG A 57 23.14 -9.46 7.83
N GLY A 58 23.96 -8.86 8.69
CA GLY A 58 23.81 -7.47 9.14
C GLY A 58 24.58 -6.46 8.30
N ASP A 59 25.52 -6.90 7.45
CA ASP A 59 26.39 -5.98 6.72
C ASP A 59 25.70 -5.48 5.45
N PRO A 60 25.65 -4.17 5.22
CA PRO A 60 25.16 -3.63 3.97
C PRO A 60 26.11 -3.93 2.81
N SER A 61 25.56 -4.15 1.64
CA SER A 61 26.30 -4.20 0.38
C SER A 61 26.29 -2.81 -0.26
N TYR A 62 27.21 -2.58 -1.18
CA TYR A 62 27.39 -1.34 -1.92
C TYR A 62 27.67 -1.64 -3.38
N ALA A 63 27.08 -0.89 -4.27
CA ALA A 63 27.43 -0.89 -5.69
C ALA A 63 27.50 0.53 -6.23
N ARG A 64 28.49 0.76 -7.10
CA ARG A 64 28.65 1.99 -7.87
C ARG A 64 28.54 1.65 -9.34
N VAL A 65 27.57 2.26 -10.01
CA VAL A 65 27.18 1.91 -11.37
C VAL A 65 27.24 3.15 -12.23
N GLU A 66 28.05 3.13 -13.30
CA GLU A 66 28.01 4.12 -14.35
C GLU A 66 26.91 3.73 -15.35
N ILE A 67 25.98 4.64 -15.59
CA ILE A 67 24.89 4.50 -16.56
C ILE A 67 25.25 5.34 -17.78
N THR A 68 25.14 4.76 -18.96
CA THR A 68 25.43 5.42 -20.24
C THR A 68 24.19 5.38 -21.11
N ALA A 69 23.83 6.53 -21.67
CA ALA A 69 22.64 6.69 -22.51
C ALA A 69 22.97 7.42 -23.83
N PRO A 70 22.18 7.17 -24.89
CA PRO A 70 22.39 7.79 -26.20
C PRO A 70 22.03 9.29 -26.25
N THR A 71 21.21 9.78 -25.29
CA THR A 71 20.81 11.19 -25.19
C THR A 71 20.78 11.63 -23.72
N ALA A 72 20.86 12.94 -23.48
CA ALA A 72 20.75 13.50 -22.13
C ALA A 72 19.37 13.28 -21.53
N GLU A 73 18.31 13.29 -22.34
CA GLU A 73 16.95 13.06 -21.93
C GLU A 73 16.79 11.61 -21.45
N ALA A 74 17.27 10.62 -22.23
CA ALA A 74 17.24 9.21 -21.84
C ALA A 74 18.05 8.95 -20.55
N LEU A 75 19.21 9.61 -20.41
CA LEU A 75 20.00 9.53 -19.18
C LEU A 75 19.23 10.07 -17.98
N ASN A 76 18.62 11.24 -18.11
CA ASN A 76 17.83 11.84 -17.02
C ASN A 76 16.64 10.97 -16.64
N GLU A 77 15.95 10.38 -17.62
CA GLU A 77 14.80 9.51 -17.38
C GLU A 77 15.19 8.24 -16.62
N ILE A 78 16.23 7.54 -17.08
CA ILE A 78 16.67 6.32 -16.39
C ILE A 78 17.24 6.62 -15.00
N VAL A 79 18.00 7.70 -14.84
CA VAL A 79 18.51 8.13 -13.53
C VAL A 79 17.36 8.46 -12.58
N ALA A 80 16.32 9.14 -13.06
CA ALA A 80 15.12 9.40 -12.26
C ALA A 80 14.42 8.10 -11.82
N ARG A 81 14.30 7.12 -12.73
CA ARG A 81 13.69 5.80 -12.45
C ARG A 81 14.49 5.02 -11.40
N VAL A 82 15.80 4.84 -11.57
CA VAL A 82 16.61 4.07 -10.62
C VAL A 82 16.74 4.76 -9.26
N ARG A 83 16.59 6.09 -9.20
CA ARG A 83 16.50 6.82 -7.91
C ARG A 83 15.26 6.46 -7.11
N GLN A 84 14.15 6.20 -7.75
CA GLN A 84 12.91 5.77 -7.08
C GLN A 84 13.06 4.44 -6.34
N VAL A 85 14.02 3.60 -6.74
CA VAL A 85 14.34 2.33 -6.09
C VAL A 85 15.57 2.39 -5.19
N GLY A 86 16.16 3.58 -5.00
CA GLY A 86 17.23 3.82 -4.02
C GLY A 86 18.64 4.00 -4.57
N ALA A 87 18.86 4.00 -5.91
CA ALA A 87 20.13 4.44 -6.49
C ALA A 87 20.26 5.96 -6.36
N GLN A 88 21.47 6.44 -6.04
CA GLN A 88 21.72 7.87 -5.83
C GLN A 88 22.88 8.34 -6.71
N PRO A 89 22.76 9.49 -7.37
CA PRO A 89 23.93 10.12 -8.00
C PRO A 89 25.01 10.42 -6.97
N VAL A 90 26.28 10.28 -7.35
CA VAL A 90 27.45 10.50 -6.48
C VAL A 90 27.53 11.95 -5.94
N GLN A 91 26.87 12.88 -6.59
CA GLN A 91 26.75 14.26 -6.12
C GLN A 91 25.31 14.58 -5.73
N THR A 92 25.01 14.50 -4.45
CA THR A 92 23.75 15.01 -3.89
C THR A 92 23.87 16.53 -3.68
N GLY A 93 23.32 17.29 -4.61
CA GLY A 93 23.18 18.75 -4.46
C GLY A 93 22.10 19.14 -3.44
N GLN A 94 21.85 20.44 -3.35
CA GLN A 94 20.70 20.99 -2.61
C GLN A 94 19.40 20.77 -3.41
N ALA A 95 18.32 20.43 -2.73
CA ALA A 95 17.00 20.39 -3.36
C ALA A 95 16.57 21.80 -3.78
N LYS A 96 16.09 21.93 -4.97
CA LYS A 96 15.48 23.17 -5.46
C LYS A 96 14.03 23.22 -4.97
N LEU A 97 13.62 24.39 -4.49
CA LEU A 97 12.26 24.64 -4.03
C LEU A 97 11.61 25.71 -4.90
N GLU A 98 10.37 25.48 -5.31
CA GLU A 98 9.56 26.47 -6.01
C GLU A 98 8.21 26.64 -5.34
N PRO A 99 7.64 27.86 -5.31
CA PRO A 99 6.34 28.10 -4.72
C PRO A 99 5.23 27.50 -5.61
N ALA A 100 4.25 26.88 -5.01
CA ALA A 100 3.03 26.45 -5.69
C ALA A 100 2.32 27.66 -6.33
N PRO A 101 2.00 27.59 -7.63
CA PRO A 101 1.47 28.76 -8.37
C PRO A 101 0.06 29.15 -7.94
N THR A 102 -0.76 28.18 -7.55
CA THR A 102 -2.13 28.35 -7.07
C THR A 102 -2.55 27.14 -6.24
N ASP A 103 -3.70 27.22 -5.60
CA ASP A 103 -4.26 26.10 -4.83
C ASP A 103 -4.51 24.89 -5.75
N GLY A 104 -4.15 23.70 -5.28
CA GLY A 104 -4.32 22.44 -6.02
C GLY A 104 -3.37 22.25 -7.20
N VAL A 105 -2.29 23.02 -7.32
CA VAL A 105 -1.34 22.94 -8.45
C VAL A 105 0.10 22.96 -7.95
N PHE A 106 0.87 21.94 -8.33
CA PHE A 106 2.32 21.92 -8.14
C PHE A 106 3.07 22.73 -9.21
N PRO A 107 4.30 23.18 -8.95
CA PRO A 107 5.22 23.61 -10.01
C PRO A 107 5.39 22.52 -11.08
N LEU A 108 5.65 22.89 -12.34
CA LEU A 108 5.68 21.93 -13.45
C LEU A 108 6.66 20.77 -13.26
N ASP A 109 7.84 21.05 -12.71
CA ASP A 109 8.90 20.04 -12.51
C ASP A 109 8.91 19.48 -11.08
N PHE A 110 7.76 19.45 -10.40
CA PHE A 110 7.70 18.94 -9.03
C PHE A 110 8.23 17.51 -8.91
N TYR A 111 8.83 17.18 -7.76
CA TYR A 111 9.22 15.82 -7.45
C TYR A 111 7.99 15.01 -7.03
N SER A 112 7.70 13.95 -7.77
CA SER A 112 6.62 13.00 -7.41
C SER A 112 7.16 11.92 -6.48
N THR A 113 6.46 11.70 -5.37
CA THR A 113 6.88 10.76 -4.33
C THR A 113 6.53 9.32 -4.67
N THR A 114 7.28 8.40 -4.07
CA THR A 114 6.91 7.00 -3.87
C THR A 114 6.53 6.80 -2.40
N ASN A 115 6.04 5.61 -2.05
CA ASN A 115 5.76 5.25 -0.66
C ASN A 115 7.02 4.87 0.15
N LEU A 116 8.22 4.98 -0.45
CA LEU A 116 9.50 4.71 0.19
C LEU A 116 9.94 5.87 1.08
N GLN A 117 10.72 5.54 2.10
CA GLN A 117 11.33 6.55 2.97
C GLN A 117 12.21 7.48 2.14
N THR A 118 11.92 8.77 2.21
CA THR A 118 12.59 9.80 1.41
C THR A 118 13.20 10.86 2.32
N THR A 119 14.34 11.39 1.93
CA THR A 119 14.95 12.57 2.57
C THR A 119 15.23 13.64 1.51
N VAL A 120 15.21 14.90 1.93
CA VAL A 120 15.55 16.04 1.08
C VAL A 120 16.65 16.88 1.73
N ASN A 121 17.63 17.32 0.95
CA ASN A 121 18.71 18.19 1.42
C ASN A 121 18.38 19.64 1.10
N VAL A 122 18.07 20.41 2.13
CA VAL A 122 17.67 21.84 2.00
C VAL A 122 18.52 22.68 2.95
N GLY A 123 19.20 23.70 2.42
CA GLY A 123 20.03 24.60 3.22
C GLY A 123 21.16 23.90 3.99
N GLY A 124 21.74 22.84 3.41
CA GLY A 124 22.81 22.04 4.05
C GLY A 124 22.30 21.08 5.13
N ARG A 125 21.00 20.91 5.28
CA ARG A 125 20.37 20.00 6.24
C ARG A 125 19.62 18.91 5.51
N THR A 126 19.71 17.67 5.99
CA THR A 126 18.91 16.53 5.52
C THR A 126 17.63 16.44 6.33
N LEU A 127 16.49 16.62 5.69
CA LEU A 127 15.16 16.52 6.29
C LEU A 127 14.51 15.21 5.88
N ALA A 128 14.03 14.42 6.84
CA ALA A 128 13.21 13.26 6.54
C ALA A 128 11.80 13.71 6.08
N VAL A 129 11.30 13.12 5.01
CA VAL A 129 9.95 13.40 4.50
C VAL A 129 8.96 12.56 5.32
N ALA A 130 8.09 13.26 6.05
CA ALA A 130 7.04 12.62 6.84
C ALA A 130 5.91 12.10 5.94
N ASN A 131 5.24 11.05 6.41
CA ASN A 131 4.06 10.45 5.78
C ASN A 131 4.31 10.03 4.31
N PRO A 132 5.30 9.17 4.04
CA PRO A 132 5.57 8.74 2.68
C PRO A 132 4.36 8.01 2.09
N GLU A 133 3.84 8.52 0.98
CA GLU A 133 2.80 7.91 0.17
C GLU A 133 3.08 8.19 -1.31
N MET A 134 2.44 7.43 -2.20
CA MET A 134 2.65 7.58 -3.64
C MET A 134 1.89 8.79 -4.20
N ASP A 135 2.39 9.28 -5.34
CA ASP A 135 1.70 10.28 -6.17
C ASP A 135 1.46 11.63 -5.46
N CYS A 136 2.38 12.01 -4.58
CA CYS A 136 2.38 13.31 -3.89
C CYS A 136 3.55 14.18 -4.31
N GLY A 137 3.51 15.46 -3.97
CA GLY A 137 4.68 16.33 -3.93
C GLY A 137 5.35 16.30 -2.57
N VAL A 138 6.51 16.96 -2.44
CA VAL A 138 7.17 17.18 -1.15
C VAL A 138 7.09 18.65 -0.79
N LEU A 139 6.36 18.94 0.28
CA LEU A 139 6.30 20.27 0.90
C LEU A 139 7.43 20.43 1.90
N VAL A 140 8.13 21.57 1.84
CA VAL A 140 9.14 21.96 2.82
C VAL A 140 8.66 23.20 3.57
N GLU A 141 8.57 23.11 4.90
CA GLU A 141 8.18 24.20 5.78
C GLU A 141 9.21 24.36 6.90
N GLY A 142 10.06 25.37 6.79
CA GLY A 142 11.13 25.61 7.76
C GLY A 142 12.10 24.42 7.86
N ASN A 143 12.08 23.68 8.94
CA ASN A 143 12.94 22.53 9.20
C ASN A 143 12.21 21.18 9.06
N SER A 144 11.06 21.14 8.44
CA SER A 144 10.26 19.94 8.21
C SER A 144 9.97 19.74 6.75
N ALA A 145 9.84 18.47 6.35
CA ALA A 145 9.39 18.05 5.03
C ALA A 145 8.31 16.98 5.17
N ARG A 146 7.30 17.00 4.32
CA ARG A 146 6.24 15.99 4.29
C ARG A 146 5.70 15.76 2.90
N CYS A 147 5.13 14.58 2.66
CA CYS A 147 4.31 14.35 1.49
C CYS A 147 3.07 15.25 1.53
N LEU A 148 2.71 15.80 0.38
CA LEU A 148 1.57 16.69 0.20
C LEU A 148 0.75 16.19 -1.00
N PRO A 149 -0.50 15.74 -0.78
CA PRO A 149 -1.40 15.42 -1.89
C PRO A 149 -1.76 16.66 -2.69
N LEU A 150 -2.01 16.51 -3.99
CA LEU A 150 -2.36 17.62 -4.88
C LEU A 150 -3.56 18.42 -4.37
N SER A 151 -4.56 17.74 -3.81
CA SER A 151 -5.79 18.37 -3.25
C SER A 151 -5.52 19.29 -2.04
N GLU A 152 -4.39 19.11 -1.36
CA GLU A 152 -4.02 19.89 -0.17
C GLU A 152 -3.06 21.05 -0.46
N VAL A 153 -2.59 21.17 -1.71
CA VAL A 153 -1.67 22.24 -2.11
C VAL A 153 -2.30 23.60 -1.93
N ARG A 154 -1.58 24.54 -1.33
CA ARG A 154 -1.96 25.94 -1.23
C ARG A 154 -0.94 26.83 -1.93
N LYS A 155 -1.42 27.89 -2.58
CA LYS A 155 -0.59 28.88 -3.26
C LYS A 155 0.55 29.38 -2.36
N GLY A 156 1.76 29.39 -2.90
CA GLY A 156 2.95 29.89 -2.23
C GLY A 156 3.67 28.86 -1.35
N GLN A 157 3.12 27.67 -1.14
CA GLN A 157 3.81 26.59 -0.44
C GLN A 157 5.06 26.16 -1.22
N MET A 158 6.18 25.94 -0.52
CA MET A 158 7.45 25.61 -1.12
C MET A 158 7.55 24.11 -1.40
N ILE A 159 7.57 23.77 -2.67
CA ILE A 159 7.53 22.39 -3.18
C ILE A 159 8.89 22.03 -3.76
N VAL A 160 9.36 20.82 -3.50
CA VAL A 160 10.59 20.28 -4.09
C VAL A 160 10.37 20.05 -5.58
N VAL A 161 11.30 20.60 -6.40
CA VAL A 161 11.30 20.42 -7.86
C VAL A 161 12.56 19.71 -8.34
N GLY A 162 12.39 18.88 -9.37
CA GLY A 162 13.44 18.00 -9.87
C GLY A 162 13.87 16.94 -8.86
N HIS A 163 14.97 16.26 -9.17
CA HIS A 163 15.45 15.14 -8.36
C HIS A 163 16.69 15.46 -7.54
N GLN A 164 17.31 16.64 -7.76
CA GLN A 164 18.52 17.02 -7.05
C GLN A 164 18.26 17.20 -5.56
N GLY A 165 19.14 16.69 -4.71
CA GLY A 165 19.00 16.79 -3.25
C GLY A 165 17.91 15.92 -2.65
N VAL A 166 17.25 15.08 -3.43
CA VAL A 166 16.30 14.08 -2.96
C VAL A 166 16.97 12.71 -2.90
N THR A 167 16.75 12.01 -1.79
CA THR A 167 17.31 10.67 -1.53
C THR A 167 16.20 9.73 -1.12
N VAL A 168 16.02 8.64 -1.86
CA VAL A 168 15.04 7.59 -1.56
C VAL A 168 15.77 6.40 -0.95
N MET A 169 15.29 5.92 0.20
CA MET A 169 15.83 4.72 0.83
C MET A 169 15.17 3.48 0.22
N PRO A 170 15.97 2.54 -0.29
CA PRO A 170 15.41 1.31 -0.84
C PRO A 170 14.69 0.51 0.23
N LEU A 171 13.63 -0.20 -0.16
CA LEU A 171 12.92 -1.12 0.72
C LEU A 171 13.82 -2.32 1.03
N GLU A 172 14.46 -2.30 2.19
CA GLU A 172 15.30 -3.40 2.64
C GLU A 172 14.45 -4.52 3.24
N ARG A 173 14.83 -5.77 2.95
CA ARG A 173 14.21 -6.93 3.59
C ARG A 173 14.63 -7.00 5.06
N PRO A 174 13.67 -7.13 6.01
CA PRO A 174 14.01 -7.38 7.41
C PRO A 174 14.82 -8.67 7.57
N ARG A 175 15.88 -8.64 8.37
CA ARG A 175 16.85 -9.74 8.51
C ARG A 175 16.74 -10.54 9.82
N GLY A 176 15.58 -10.55 10.45
CA GLY A 176 15.34 -11.38 11.64
C GLY A 176 15.04 -12.84 11.29
N PRO A 177 15.30 -13.80 12.22
CA PRO A 177 14.86 -15.19 12.03
C PRO A 177 13.34 -15.33 11.90
N SER A 178 12.60 -14.24 12.13
CA SER A 178 11.14 -14.18 12.12
C SER A 178 10.51 -13.62 10.84
N SER A 179 11.28 -13.25 9.80
CA SER A 179 10.74 -12.52 8.66
C SER A 179 10.64 -13.35 7.40
N THR A 180 9.69 -14.28 7.36
CA THR A 180 9.30 -14.96 6.11
C THR A 180 8.70 -13.95 5.11
N PHE A 181 8.10 -12.85 5.58
CA PHE A 181 7.68 -11.70 4.76
C PHE A 181 8.86 -11.02 4.02
N ALA A 182 10.08 -11.13 4.53
CA ALA A 182 11.27 -10.55 3.90
C ALA A 182 11.65 -11.19 2.55
N PHE A 183 11.16 -12.38 2.25
CA PHE A 183 11.47 -13.08 1.00
C PHE A 183 10.52 -12.75 -0.14
N MET A 184 9.56 -11.86 0.06
CA MET A 184 8.39 -11.72 -0.81
C MET A 184 8.19 -10.33 -1.39
N SER A 185 9.25 -9.64 -1.79
CA SER A 185 9.08 -8.54 -2.74
C SER A 185 8.67 -9.14 -4.10
N SER A 186 7.42 -8.89 -4.50
CA SER A 186 6.90 -9.08 -5.86
C SER A 186 6.75 -10.50 -6.41
N SER A 187 6.08 -11.46 -5.74
CA SER A 187 5.54 -12.59 -6.48
C SER A 187 4.26 -13.14 -5.86
N VAL A 188 3.24 -13.25 -6.71
CA VAL A 188 2.10 -14.13 -6.48
C VAL A 188 2.67 -15.54 -6.26
N SER A 189 2.77 -15.99 -5.01
CA SER A 189 3.31 -17.31 -4.72
C SER A 189 2.19 -18.32 -4.65
N SER A 190 2.03 -19.11 -5.72
CA SER A 190 1.20 -20.32 -5.72
C SER A 190 1.94 -21.53 -5.16
N GLU A 191 3.26 -21.48 -4.99
CA GLU A 191 4.13 -22.64 -4.70
C GLU A 191 4.67 -22.70 -3.27
N LYS A 192 4.56 -21.62 -2.49
CA LYS A 192 5.02 -21.64 -1.08
C LYS A 192 3.93 -22.15 -0.14
N PRO A 193 4.30 -22.84 0.96
CA PRO A 193 3.32 -23.29 1.95
C PRO A 193 2.54 -22.10 2.53
N ARG A 194 1.26 -21.97 2.14
CA ARG A 194 0.38 -20.86 2.54
C ARG A 194 0.25 -20.75 4.05
N ALA A 195 0.18 -21.87 4.75
CA ALA A 195 0.10 -21.93 6.20
C ALA A 195 1.26 -21.21 6.90
N GLY A 196 2.49 -21.31 6.36
CA GLY A 196 3.64 -20.59 6.92
C GLY A 196 3.49 -19.06 6.83
N LEU A 197 2.93 -18.56 5.73
CA LEU A 197 2.73 -17.13 5.52
C LEU A 197 1.64 -16.56 6.45
N ILE A 198 0.56 -17.31 6.64
CA ILE A 198 -0.55 -16.91 7.55
C ILE A 198 -0.08 -16.96 9.00
N HIS A 199 0.73 -17.97 9.35
CA HIS A 199 1.35 -18.05 10.67
C HIS A 199 2.27 -16.85 10.95
N ASP A 200 3.12 -16.47 9.99
CA ASP A 200 3.98 -15.30 10.12
C ASP A 200 3.18 -14.00 10.25
N LEU A 201 2.10 -13.85 9.47
CA LEU A 201 1.17 -12.73 9.62
C LEU A 201 0.54 -12.68 11.01
N ALA A 202 0.08 -13.81 11.54
CA ALA A 202 -0.48 -13.88 12.88
C ALA A 202 0.53 -13.46 13.95
N ARG A 203 1.80 -13.84 13.80
CA ARG A 203 2.89 -13.41 14.68
C ARG A 203 3.17 -11.92 14.57
N GLU A 204 3.21 -11.39 13.35
CA GLU A 204 3.37 -9.95 13.08
C GLU A 204 2.23 -9.13 13.72
N ILE A 205 0.97 -9.56 13.54
CA ILE A 205 -0.20 -8.91 14.16
C ILE A 205 -0.04 -8.87 15.69
N ARG A 206 0.31 -10.00 16.33
CA ARG A 206 0.52 -10.03 17.79
C ARG A 206 1.63 -9.06 18.22
N GLN A 207 2.75 -9.03 17.52
CA GLN A 207 3.85 -8.14 17.80
C GLN A 207 3.41 -6.68 17.69
N VAL A 208 2.78 -6.31 16.57
CA VAL A 208 2.27 -4.97 16.32
C VAL A 208 1.30 -4.53 17.41
N LYS A 209 0.37 -5.39 17.80
CA LYS A 209 -0.60 -5.12 18.89
C LYS A 209 0.10 -4.97 20.24
N SER A 210 1.11 -5.79 20.55
CA SER A 210 1.87 -5.69 21.79
C SER A 210 2.68 -4.38 21.91
N GLU A 211 3.09 -3.82 20.79
CA GLU A 211 3.84 -2.56 20.68
C GLU A 211 2.93 -1.32 20.55
N GLY A 212 1.61 -1.50 20.62
CA GLY A 212 0.63 -0.41 20.48
C GLY A 212 0.39 0.06 19.03
N GLY A 213 0.93 -0.66 18.05
CA GLY A 213 0.64 -0.42 16.63
C GLY A 213 -0.78 -0.82 16.25
N LYS A 214 -1.21 -0.42 15.05
CA LYS A 214 -2.57 -0.58 14.55
C LYS A 214 -2.64 -1.54 13.38
N VAL A 215 -3.74 -2.30 13.31
CA VAL A 215 -4.08 -3.23 12.23
C VAL A 215 -5.27 -2.70 11.45
N LEU A 216 -5.09 -2.53 10.15
CA LEU A 216 -6.12 -2.11 9.19
C LEU A 216 -6.62 -3.31 8.39
N VAL A 217 -7.93 -3.42 8.25
CA VAL A 217 -8.57 -4.31 7.27
C VAL A 217 -9.26 -3.48 6.19
N VAL A 218 -8.99 -3.81 4.93
CA VAL A 218 -9.69 -3.27 3.76
C VAL A 218 -10.52 -4.41 3.17
N ALA A 219 -11.84 -4.31 3.23
CA ALA A 219 -12.70 -5.44 2.91
C ALA A 219 -13.73 -5.13 1.83
N GLY A 220 -13.93 -6.10 0.93
CA GLY A 220 -14.99 -6.09 -0.07
C GLY A 220 -16.22 -6.91 0.33
N PRO A 221 -17.34 -6.75 -0.39
CA PRO A 221 -18.61 -7.42 -0.06
C PRO A 221 -18.54 -8.95 -0.18
N ALA A 222 -17.56 -9.49 -0.91
CA ALA A 222 -17.37 -10.94 -1.02
C ALA A 222 -17.13 -11.61 0.34
N VAL A 223 -16.58 -10.89 1.33
CA VAL A 223 -16.45 -11.38 2.72
C VAL A 223 -17.83 -11.78 3.29
N VAL A 224 -18.87 -11.02 2.98
CA VAL A 224 -20.24 -11.33 3.41
C VAL A 224 -20.86 -12.40 2.52
N HIS A 225 -20.75 -12.24 1.19
CA HIS A 225 -21.39 -13.16 0.23
C HIS A 225 -20.91 -14.62 0.35
N THR A 226 -19.66 -14.82 0.75
CA THR A 226 -19.08 -16.16 0.96
C THR A 226 -19.42 -16.74 2.33
N GLY A 227 -20.21 -16.04 3.17
CA GLY A 227 -20.51 -16.44 4.53
C GLY A 227 -19.35 -16.25 5.52
N SER A 228 -18.31 -15.51 5.13
CA SER A 228 -17.10 -15.31 5.94
C SER A 228 -17.20 -14.13 6.92
N GLY A 229 -18.33 -13.42 6.94
CA GLY A 229 -18.55 -12.26 7.80
C GLY A 229 -18.34 -12.56 9.29
N GLU A 230 -18.83 -13.73 9.77
CA GLU A 230 -18.64 -14.17 11.16
C GLU A 230 -17.15 -14.34 11.56
N LEU A 231 -16.29 -14.74 10.61
CA LEU A 231 -14.85 -14.86 10.87
C LEU A 231 -14.22 -13.46 11.07
N LEU A 232 -14.66 -12.48 10.28
CA LEU A 232 -14.23 -11.09 10.44
C LEU A 232 -14.76 -10.51 11.78
N VAL A 233 -16.02 -10.80 12.15
CA VAL A 233 -16.59 -10.44 13.47
C VAL A 233 -15.72 -10.99 14.60
N ARG A 234 -15.26 -12.25 14.52
CA ARG A 234 -14.38 -12.85 15.52
C ARG A 234 -13.01 -12.16 15.62
N LEU A 235 -12.43 -11.72 14.50
CA LEU A 235 -11.20 -10.92 14.53
C LEU A 235 -11.41 -9.55 15.19
N ILE A 236 -12.53 -8.89 14.90
CA ILE A 236 -12.93 -7.62 15.54
C ILE A 236 -13.11 -7.82 17.05
N SER A 237 -13.93 -8.79 17.44
CA SER A 237 -14.24 -9.09 18.85
C SER A 237 -13.00 -9.55 19.64
N GLY A 238 -12.05 -10.18 18.97
CA GLY A 238 -10.75 -10.54 19.54
C GLY A 238 -9.78 -9.37 19.73
N GLY A 239 -10.15 -8.15 19.29
CA GLY A 239 -9.31 -6.94 19.42
C GLY A 239 -8.13 -6.92 18.45
N TRP A 240 -8.15 -7.75 17.38
CA TRP A 240 -7.07 -7.84 16.42
C TRP A 240 -7.10 -6.76 15.34
N ILE A 241 -8.25 -6.08 15.15
CA ILE A 241 -8.48 -5.06 14.13
C ILE A 241 -8.75 -3.72 14.81
N ASP A 242 -8.14 -2.66 14.32
CA ASP A 242 -8.33 -1.28 14.81
C ASP A 242 -9.12 -0.43 13.82
N TYR A 243 -8.92 -0.69 12.51
CA TYR A 243 -9.55 0.07 11.42
C TYR A 243 -10.16 -0.85 10.37
N LEU A 244 -11.34 -0.46 9.87
CA LEU A 244 -11.99 -1.10 8.73
C LEU A 244 -12.23 -0.07 7.62
N PHE A 245 -11.67 -0.30 6.43
CA PHE A 245 -11.99 0.48 5.24
C PHE A 245 -12.79 -0.36 4.26
N ALA A 246 -13.88 0.22 3.74
CA ALA A 246 -14.75 -0.48 2.80
C ALA A 246 -15.52 0.49 1.90
N GLY A 247 -16.10 -0.04 0.83
CA GLY A 247 -17.15 0.65 0.08
C GLY A 247 -18.54 0.47 0.73
N ASN A 248 -19.53 1.18 0.23
CA ASN A 248 -20.92 1.03 0.69
C ASN A 248 -21.46 -0.41 0.61
N ALA A 249 -20.97 -1.22 -0.32
CA ALA A 249 -21.48 -2.57 -0.55
C ALA A 249 -21.22 -3.53 0.63
N LEU A 250 -20.06 -3.48 1.26
CA LEU A 250 -19.76 -4.36 2.41
C LEU A 250 -20.75 -4.14 3.56
N PRO A 251 -20.87 -2.92 4.13
CA PRO A 251 -21.79 -2.69 5.23
C PRO A 251 -23.26 -2.90 4.84
N THR A 252 -23.65 -2.59 3.60
CA THR A 252 -24.99 -2.82 3.10
C THR A 252 -25.36 -4.30 3.16
N HIS A 253 -24.52 -5.18 2.63
CA HIS A 253 -24.78 -6.62 2.62
C HIS A 253 -24.61 -7.28 3.99
N ASP A 254 -23.73 -6.75 4.84
CA ASP A 254 -23.61 -7.16 6.23
C ASP A 254 -24.91 -6.86 7.03
N ILE A 255 -25.45 -5.66 6.85
CA ILE A 255 -26.71 -5.24 7.47
C ILE A 255 -27.91 -6.00 6.86
N GLU A 256 -27.91 -6.20 5.55
CA GLU A 256 -28.90 -7.06 4.87
C GLU A 256 -28.93 -8.45 5.50
N TRP A 257 -27.76 -9.07 5.67
CA TRP A 257 -27.65 -10.36 6.31
C TRP A 257 -28.11 -10.31 7.78
N ALA A 258 -27.73 -9.27 8.50
CA ALA A 258 -28.11 -9.14 9.91
C ALA A 258 -29.61 -9.02 10.11
N LEU A 259 -30.32 -8.30 9.24
CA LEU A 259 -31.76 -8.03 9.35
C LEU A 259 -32.64 -9.08 8.68
N TYR A 260 -32.19 -9.64 7.55
CA TYR A 260 -33.03 -10.48 6.69
C TYR A 260 -32.46 -11.89 6.43
N GLY A 261 -31.22 -12.18 6.87
CA GLY A 261 -30.57 -13.48 6.66
C GLY A 261 -30.11 -13.70 5.21
N THR A 262 -30.12 -12.67 4.36
CA THR A 262 -29.73 -12.74 2.95
C THR A 262 -28.51 -11.88 2.65
N ALA A 263 -27.78 -12.27 1.60
CA ALA A 263 -26.84 -11.38 0.92
C ALA A 263 -27.12 -11.43 -0.58
N LEU A 264 -27.24 -10.28 -1.24
CA LEU A 264 -27.73 -10.19 -2.63
C LEU A 264 -29.08 -10.88 -2.85
N GLY A 265 -29.96 -10.88 -1.83
CA GLY A 265 -31.26 -11.54 -1.88
C GLY A 265 -31.24 -13.07 -1.84
N VAL A 266 -30.07 -13.67 -1.64
CA VAL A 266 -29.89 -15.13 -1.51
C VAL A 266 -29.71 -15.46 -0.02
N SER A 267 -30.42 -16.49 0.47
CA SER A 267 -30.23 -17.02 1.83
C SER A 267 -28.81 -17.58 1.98
N LEU A 268 -28.05 -17.09 2.94
CA LEU A 268 -26.70 -17.59 3.21
C LEU A 268 -26.71 -18.99 3.87
N THR A 269 -27.84 -19.42 4.41
CA THR A 269 -27.99 -20.76 5.00
C THR A 269 -28.45 -21.81 4.01
N GLU A 270 -29.36 -21.44 3.11
CA GLU A 270 -29.98 -22.39 2.17
C GLU A 270 -29.42 -22.28 0.76
N GLY A 271 -28.72 -21.18 0.44
CA GLY A 271 -28.18 -20.92 -0.92
C GLY A 271 -29.26 -20.65 -1.97
N LEU A 272 -30.50 -20.39 -1.55
CA LEU A 272 -31.63 -20.17 -2.45
C LEU A 272 -32.06 -18.70 -2.46
N PRO A 273 -32.47 -18.17 -3.65
CA PRO A 273 -33.09 -16.84 -3.72
C PRO A 273 -34.39 -16.82 -2.90
N LEU A 274 -34.53 -15.80 -2.06
CA LEU A 274 -35.79 -15.57 -1.33
C LEU A 274 -36.75 -14.74 -2.14
N GLU A 275 -38.04 -14.90 -1.87
CA GLU A 275 -39.09 -14.04 -2.44
C GLU A 275 -38.80 -12.57 -2.06
N ARG A 276 -38.75 -11.67 -3.05
CA ARG A 276 -38.36 -10.25 -2.92
C ARG A 276 -36.93 -10.02 -2.40
N GLY A 277 -36.05 -11.02 -2.45
CA GLY A 277 -34.68 -10.89 -2.00
C GLY A 277 -33.92 -9.72 -2.67
N HIS A 278 -34.23 -9.39 -3.93
CA HIS A 278 -33.64 -8.27 -4.66
C HIS A 278 -33.90 -6.89 -4.02
N GLU A 279 -34.87 -6.76 -3.11
CA GLU A 279 -35.17 -5.51 -2.40
C GLU A 279 -34.42 -5.41 -1.05
N HIS A 280 -33.88 -6.51 -0.51
CA HIS A 280 -33.40 -6.58 0.87
C HIS A 280 -32.25 -5.60 1.14
N HIS A 281 -31.32 -5.43 0.22
CA HIS A 281 -30.21 -4.48 0.38
C HIS A 281 -30.73 -3.02 0.45
N LEU A 282 -31.72 -2.64 -0.37
CA LEU A 282 -32.32 -1.30 -0.32
C LEU A 282 -33.13 -1.11 0.96
N ARG A 283 -33.84 -2.17 1.41
CA ARG A 283 -34.58 -2.15 2.68
C ARG A 283 -33.65 -2.03 3.87
N ALA A 284 -32.49 -2.67 3.83
CA ALA A 284 -31.44 -2.53 4.85
C ALA A 284 -30.94 -1.10 4.93
N ILE A 285 -30.54 -0.49 3.79
CA ILE A 285 -30.13 0.91 3.74
C ILE A 285 -31.23 1.83 4.29
N ASN A 286 -32.45 1.67 3.78
CA ASN A 286 -33.58 2.49 4.21
C ASN A 286 -33.87 2.36 5.71
N ARG A 287 -33.76 1.14 6.26
CA ARG A 287 -33.92 0.92 7.70
C ARG A 287 -32.86 1.68 8.51
N ILE A 288 -31.60 1.59 8.15
CA ILE A 288 -30.52 2.32 8.83
C ILE A 288 -30.70 3.82 8.72
N ARG A 289 -31.09 4.33 7.54
CA ARG A 289 -31.40 5.74 7.35
C ARG A 289 -32.55 6.20 8.26
N HIS A 290 -33.59 5.39 8.40
CA HIS A 290 -34.71 5.67 9.30
C HIS A 290 -34.29 5.71 10.77
N GLU A 291 -33.30 4.89 11.17
CA GLU A 291 -32.78 4.90 12.52
C GLU A 291 -31.81 6.06 12.79
N GLY A 292 -31.36 6.76 11.76
CA GLY A 292 -30.41 7.87 11.85
C GLY A 292 -28.95 7.43 11.83
N GLY A 293 -28.66 6.23 11.29
CA GLY A 293 -27.31 5.70 11.11
C GLY A 293 -27.04 4.37 11.82
N ILE A 294 -25.88 3.79 11.51
CA ILE A 294 -25.45 2.48 12.01
C ILE A 294 -25.33 2.49 13.55
N ALA A 295 -24.57 3.46 14.08
CA ALA A 295 -24.39 3.61 15.54
C ALA A 295 -25.71 3.77 16.28
N SER A 296 -26.66 4.51 15.71
CA SER A 296 -28.01 4.69 16.26
C SER A 296 -28.83 3.39 16.21
N ALA A 297 -28.75 2.65 15.10
CA ALA A 297 -29.41 1.36 14.95
C ALA A 297 -28.90 0.32 15.94
N VAL A 298 -27.60 0.31 16.23
CA VAL A 298 -26.98 -0.54 17.26
C VAL A 298 -27.50 -0.15 18.65
N ARG A 299 -27.44 1.12 19.03
CA ARG A 299 -27.92 1.59 20.35
C ARG A 299 -29.41 1.31 20.58
N LYS A 300 -30.24 1.35 19.54
CA LYS A 300 -31.67 1.04 19.60
C LYS A 300 -31.98 -0.46 19.55
N GLY A 301 -30.97 -1.32 19.40
CA GLY A 301 -31.17 -2.77 19.29
C GLY A 301 -31.81 -3.23 17.98
N VAL A 302 -31.77 -2.40 16.94
CA VAL A 302 -32.24 -2.75 15.59
C VAL A 302 -31.19 -3.56 14.84
N LEU A 303 -29.91 -3.15 14.93
CA LEU A 303 -28.79 -3.91 14.44
C LEU A 303 -28.09 -4.60 15.63
N THR A 304 -28.12 -5.93 15.67
CA THR A 304 -27.66 -6.72 16.83
C THR A 304 -26.58 -7.75 16.51
N LYS A 305 -26.16 -7.85 15.27
CA LYS A 305 -25.12 -8.75 14.78
C LYS A 305 -24.49 -8.25 13.49
N GLY A 306 -23.43 -8.87 13.06
CA GLY A 306 -22.70 -8.56 11.83
C GLY A 306 -21.44 -7.74 12.07
N ILE A 307 -20.73 -7.45 10.96
CA ILE A 307 -19.44 -6.75 10.96
C ILE A 307 -19.62 -5.33 11.52
N MET A 308 -20.64 -4.60 11.05
CA MET A 308 -20.85 -3.22 11.48
C MET A 308 -21.28 -3.13 12.95
N TYR A 309 -22.11 -4.09 13.41
CA TYR A 309 -22.42 -4.23 14.83
C TYR A 309 -21.16 -4.47 15.67
N ALA A 310 -20.29 -5.36 15.22
CA ALA A 310 -19.05 -5.66 15.92
C ALA A 310 -18.10 -4.44 15.95
N CYS A 311 -17.99 -3.67 14.86
CA CYS A 311 -17.22 -2.44 14.85
C CYS A 311 -17.71 -1.44 15.90
N GLU A 312 -19.02 -1.17 15.96
CA GLU A 312 -19.61 -0.25 16.93
C GLU A 312 -19.43 -0.72 18.39
N THR A 313 -19.58 -2.01 18.63
CA THR A 313 -19.53 -2.56 20.01
C THR A 313 -18.13 -2.77 20.54
N HIS A 314 -17.14 -2.93 19.67
CA HIS A 314 -15.73 -3.14 20.04
C HIS A 314 -14.84 -1.93 19.74
N GLY A 315 -15.41 -0.83 19.28
CA GLY A 315 -14.68 0.43 19.08
C GLY A 315 -13.70 0.38 17.89
N VAL A 316 -14.00 -0.42 16.86
CA VAL A 316 -13.26 -0.40 15.60
C VAL A 316 -13.74 0.79 14.76
N ASP A 317 -12.86 1.74 14.50
CA ASP A 317 -13.18 2.89 13.65
C ASP A 317 -13.18 2.47 12.18
N TYR A 318 -14.09 3.03 11.38
CA TYR A 318 -14.24 2.65 9.99
C TYR A 318 -14.38 3.86 9.05
N VAL A 319 -13.91 3.67 7.82
CA VAL A 319 -14.09 4.62 6.72
C VAL A 319 -14.84 3.89 5.60
N LEU A 320 -16.04 4.37 5.32
CA LEU A 320 -16.90 3.86 4.26
C LEU A 320 -16.92 4.85 3.11
N CYS A 321 -16.49 4.42 1.92
CA CYS A 321 -16.41 5.27 0.74
C CYS A 321 -17.51 4.93 -0.27
N GLY A 322 -18.12 5.97 -0.83
CA GLY A 322 -19.08 5.84 -1.91
C GLY A 322 -18.45 5.52 -3.25
N SER A 323 -19.28 5.10 -4.19
CA SER A 323 -18.92 4.89 -5.58
C SER A 323 -20.01 5.42 -6.52
N ILE A 324 -19.69 5.55 -7.81
CA ILE A 324 -20.65 5.97 -8.83
C ILE A 324 -21.83 4.99 -9.01
N ARG A 325 -21.75 3.79 -8.39
CA ARG A 325 -22.84 2.80 -8.40
C ARG A 325 -23.86 3.01 -7.28
N ASP A 326 -23.50 3.81 -6.26
CA ASP A 326 -24.33 3.98 -5.08
C ASP A 326 -25.40 5.05 -5.35
N ASP A 327 -26.66 4.62 -5.31
CA ASP A 327 -27.83 5.49 -5.40
C ASP A 327 -28.50 5.57 -4.03
N GLY A 328 -28.03 6.51 -3.20
CA GLY A 328 -28.51 6.66 -1.84
C GLY A 328 -27.84 5.68 -0.86
N PRO A 329 -26.53 5.81 -0.60
CA PRO A 329 -25.76 4.93 0.28
C PRO A 329 -26.18 5.05 1.76
N LEU A 330 -25.61 4.21 2.63
CA LEU A 330 -25.73 4.36 4.09
C LEU A 330 -25.31 5.76 4.55
N PRO A 331 -25.87 6.28 5.67
CA PRO A 331 -25.57 7.65 6.14
C PRO A 331 -24.09 7.89 6.43
N GLU A 332 -23.36 6.88 6.89
CA GLU A 332 -21.93 6.96 7.24
C GLU A 332 -21.01 6.90 6.03
N VAL A 333 -21.55 6.69 4.83
CA VAL A 333 -20.74 6.60 3.61
C VAL A 333 -20.37 8.00 3.13
N CYS A 334 -19.07 8.28 3.11
CA CYS A 334 -18.52 9.48 2.52
C CYS A 334 -18.63 9.40 1.00
N THR A 335 -19.32 10.36 0.39
CA THR A 335 -19.54 10.43 -1.07
C THR A 335 -18.57 11.35 -1.79
N ASP A 336 -17.82 12.18 -1.06
CA ASP A 336 -16.71 12.96 -1.60
C ASP A 336 -15.41 12.13 -1.56
N VAL A 337 -14.82 11.87 -2.72
CA VAL A 337 -13.63 11.02 -2.84
C VAL A 337 -12.39 11.63 -2.18
N ILE A 338 -12.30 12.96 -2.14
CA ILE A 338 -11.17 13.66 -1.52
C ILE A 338 -11.27 13.59 0.01
N GLU A 339 -12.45 13.85 0.57
CA GLU A 339 -12.72 13.72 2.00
C GLU A 339 -12.49 12.27 2.47
N CYS A 340 -12.92 11.31 1.65
CA CYS A 340 -12.71 9.89 1.93
C CYS A 340 -11.22 9.52 1.99
N GLN A 341 -10.42 9.97 1.03
CA GLN A 341 -8.97 9.78 1.04
C GLN A 341 -8.32 10.44 2.26
N GLN A 342 -8.73 11.65 2.62
CA GLN A 342 -8.22 12.35 3.81
C GLN A 342 -8.53 11.58 5.09
N ALA A 343 -9.77 11.05 5.21
CA ALA A 343 -10.15 10.22 6.34
C ALA A 343 -9.32 8.93 6.44
N MET A 344 -9.04 8.28 5.31
CA MET A 344 -8.15 7.10 5.26
C MET A 344 -6.72 7.45 5.68
N ARG A 345 -6.13 8.54 5.15
CA ARG A 345 -4.78 9.00 5.51
C ARG A 345 -4.63 9.24 7.00
N GLN A 346 -5.60 9.93 7.61
CA GLN A 346 -5.58 10.19 9.05
C GLN A 346 -5.47 8.91 9.87
N ARG A 347 -6.21 7.86 9.51
CA ARG A 347 -6.16 6.55 10.20
C ARG A 347 -4.85 5.83 9.92
N ILE A 348 -4.37 5.84 8.69
CA ILE A 348 -3.08 5.23 8.34
C ILE A 348 -1.95 5.88 9.13
N HIS A 349 -1.90 7.20 9.17
CA HIS A 349 -0.87 7.95 9.88
C HIS A 349 -0.96 7.85 11.41
N SER A 350 -2.07 7.34 11.96
CA SER A 350 -2.22 7.14 13.41
C SER A 350 -1.56 5.86 13.94
N GLY A 351 -0.70 5.21 13.15
CA GLY A 351 0.12 4.09 13.60
C GLY A 351 -0.23 2.73 12.98
N VAL A 352 -0.82 2.72 11.79
CA VAL A 352 -1.03 1.46 11.04
C VAL A 352 0.32 0.86 10.67
N ARG A 353 0.51 -0.41 11.02
CA ARG A 353 1.72 -1.18 10.71
C ARG A 353 1.43 -2.47 9.94
N VAL A 354 0.19 -2.95 10.00
CA VAL A 354 -0.29 -4.10 9.21
C VAL A 354 -1.57 -3.71 8.51
N ALA A 355 -1.66 -3.99 7.21
CA ALA A 355 -2.85 -3.84 6.38
C ALA A 355 -3.21 -5.16 5.71
N ILE A 356 -4.46 -5.60 5.87
CA ILE A 356 -4.98 -6.83 5.28
C ILE A 356 -6.10 -6.45 4.32
N MET A 357 -5.92 -6.74 3.03
CA MET A 357 -6.86 -6.44 1.96
C MET A 357 -7.60 -7.71 1.56
N LEU A 358 -8.94 -7.69 1.68
CA LEU A 358 -9.79 -8.86 1.55
C LEU A 358 -10.80 -8.68 0.41
N SER A 359 -10.58 -9.39 -0.70
CA SER A 359 -11.54 -9.53 -1.82
C SER A 359 -12.12 -8.19 -2.32
N THR A 360 -11.25 -7.21 -2.51
CA THR A 360 -11.59 -5.91 -3.10
C THR A 360 -10.45 -5.37 -3.95
N MET A 361 -10.73 -5.07 -5.22
CA MET A 361 -9.72 -4.56 -6.14
C MET A 361 -9.53 -3.05 -5.98
N LEU A 362 -10.60 -2.27 -6.14
CA LEU A 362 -10.50 -0.81 -6.20
C LEU A 362 -10.01 -0.20 -4.89
N HIS A 363 -10.60 -0.63 -3.75
CA HIS A 363 -10.17 -0.14 -2.44
C HIS A 363 -8.76 -0.61 -2.07
N SER A 364 -8.36 -1.83 -2.46
CA SER A 364 -6.99 -2.31 -2.25
C SER A 364 -5.96 -1.45 -2.99
N ILE A 365 -6.24 -1.09 -4.25
CA ILE A 365 -5.37 -0.21 -5.04
C ILE A 365 -5.32 1.19 -4.42
N ALA A 366 -6.48 1.77 -4.11
CA ALA A 366 -6.55 3.11 -3.53
C ALA A 366 -5.82 3.20 -2.19
N VAL A 367 -6.04 2.25 -1.28
CA VAL A 367 -5.36 2.20 0.01
C VAL A 367 -3.88 1.87 -0.15
N GLY A 368 -3.52 0.97 -1.06
CA GLY A 368 -2.12 0.64 -1.36
C GLY A 368 -1.27 1.86 -1.72
N ASN A 369 -1.84 2.82 -2.46
CA ASN A 369 -1.17 4.08 -2.79
C ASN A 369 -0.95 4.99 -1.56
N LEU A 370 -1.83 4.89 -0.55
CA LEU A 370 -1.73 5.68 0.68
C LEU A 370 -0.79 5.06 1.72
N LEU A 371 -0.48 3.75 1.62
CA LEU A 371 0.31 3.03 2.61
C LEU A 371 1.81 3.31 2.44
N PRO A 372 2.50 3.77 3.51
CA PRO A 372 3.96 3.78 3.54
C PRO A 372 4.55 2.38 3.34
N ALA A 373 5.72 2.30 2.72
CA ALA A 373 6.37 1.03 2.39
C ALA A 373 6.74 0.16 3.62
N HIS A 374 6.83 0.76 4.81
CA HIS A 374 7.09 0.02 6.05
C HIS A 374 5.87 -0.70 6.61
N VAL A 375 4.66 -0.47 6.07
CA VAL A 375 3.43 -1.15 6.49
C VAL A 375 3.38 -2.53 5.85
N THR A 376 3.40 -3.58 6.66
CA THR A 376 3.21 -4.95 6.18
C THR A 376 1.85 -5.09 5.54
N THR A 377 1.80 -5.36 4.23
CA THR A 377 0.57 -5.39 3.46
C THR A 377 0.32 -6.79 2.91
N VAL A 378 -0.84 -7.37 3.21
CA VAL A 378 -1.27 -8.68 2.69
C VAL A 378 -2.56 -8.51 1.89
N CYS A 379 -2.56 -8.94 0.64
CA CYS A 379 -3.73 -8.93 -0.22
C CYS A 379 -4.21 -10.34 -0.49
N VAL A 380 -5.45 -10.63 -0.12
CA VAL A 380 -6.10 -11.94 -0.28
C VAL A 380 -7.25 -11.79 -1.26
N ASP A 381 -7.13 -12.45 -2.39
CA ASP A 381 -8.18 -12.50 -3.42
C ASP A 381 -8.12 -13.83 -4.17
N ILE A 382 -9.26 -14.30 -4.62
CA ILE A 382 -9.32 -15.49 -5.49
C ILE A 382 -8.83 -15.17 -6.91
N ASN A 383 -8.89 -13.89 -7.30
CA ASN A 383 -8.44 -13.39 -8.59
C ASN A 383 -6.99 -12.89 -8.50
N PRO A 384 -6.02 -13.57 -9.15
CA PRO A 384 -4.62 -13.15 -9.11
C PRO A 384 -4.37 -11.76 -9.71
N ALA A 385 -5.26 -11.28 -10.58
CA ALA A 385 -5.10 -9.96 -11.20
C ALA A 385 -5.12 -8.81 -10.17
N VAL A 386 -5.79 -8.97 -9.02
CA VAL A 386 -5.81 -7.94 -7.96
C VAL A 386 -4.42 -7.76 -7.39
N VAL A 387 -3.75 -8.86 -7.09
CA VAL A 387 -2.39 -8.87 -6.53
C VAL A 387 -1.38 -8.29 -7.53
N THR A 388 -1.46 -8.73 -8.80
CA THR A 388 -0.59 -8.22 -9.86
C THR A 388 -0.74 -6.71 -10.01
N LYS A 389 -1.98 -6.18 -10.02
CA LYS A 389 -2.22 -4.75 -10.14
C LYS A 389 -1.71 -3.93 -8.96
N LEU A 390 -1.71 -4.46 -7.75
CA LEU A 390 -1.09 -3.79 -6.60
C LEU A 390 0.43 -3.67 -6.79
N ALA A 391 1.09 -4.73 -7.23
CA ALA A 391 2.53 -4.73 -7.51
C ALA A 391 2.88 -3.77 -8.65
N ASP A 392 2.14 -3.81 -9.77
CA ASP A 392 2.34 -2.93 -10.93
C ASP A 392 2.21 -1.45 -10.60
N ARG A 393 1.43 -1.11 -9.58
CA ARG A 393 1.21 0.26 -9.13
C ARG A 393 2.13 0.70 -8.00
N GLY A 394 3.18 -0.06 -7.71
CA GLY A 394 4.23 0.35 -6.78
C GLY A 394 3.99 -0.02 -5.31
N THR A 395 2.94 -0.77 -4.97
CA THR A 395 2.77 -1.34 -3.63
C THR A 395 3.65 -2.58 -3.49
N PHE A 396 4.97 -2.38 -3.61
CA PHE A 396 5.98 -3.45 -3.66
C PHE A 396 6.10 -4.24 -2.37
N GLN A 397 5.66 -3.67 -1.24
CA GLN A 397 5.64 -4.34 0.05
C GLN A 397 4.47 -5.32 0.19
N SER A 398 3.53 -5.38 -0.77
CA SER A 398 2.36 -6.23 -0.66
C SER A 398 2.68 -7.69 -0.96
N LEU A 399 2.24 -8.56 -0.04
CA LEU A 399 2.19 -10.00 -0.23
C LEU A 399 0.84 -10.39 -0.80
N GLY A 400 0.82 -11.01 -1.96
CA GLY A 400 -0.40 -11.53 -2.56
C GLY A 400 -0.64 -13.00 -2.22
N LEU A 401 -1.83 -13.30 -1.70
CA LEU A 401 -2.31 -14.65 -1.46
C LEU A 401 -3.53 -14.93 -2.35
N VAL A 402 -3.35 -15.80 -3.35
CA VAL A 402 -4.46 -16.25 -4.21
C VAL A 402 -5.19 -17.40 -3.52
N MET A 403 -6.25 -17.07 -2.79
CA MET A 403 -7.05 -18.04 -2.06
C MET A 403 -8.43 -17.48 -1.68
N ASP A 404 -9.30 -18.38 -1.25
CA ASP A 404 -10.60 -18.04 -0.68
C ASP A 404 -10.46 -17.27 0.63
N VAL A 405 -11.23 -16.19 0.78
CA VAL A 405 -11.16 -15.29 1.95
C VAL A 405 -11.60 -15.98 3.24
N GLY A 406 -12.57 -16.88 3.17
CA GLY A 406 -13.05 -17.62 4.34
C GLY A 406 -12.00 -18.59 4.86
N SER A 407 -11.30 -19.28 3.95
CA SER A 407 -10.17 -20.15 4.30
C SER A 407 -9.05 -19.36 4.95
N PHE A 408 -8.68 -18.21 4.39
CA PHE A 408 -7.68 -17.32 4.95
C PHE A 408 -8.05 -16.86 6.37
N LEU A 409 -9.26 -16.32 6.55
CA LEU A 409 -9.72 -15.81 7.85
C LEU A 409 -9.77 -16.88 8.92
N ARG A 410 -10.16 -18.12 8.56
CA ARG A 410 -10.19 -19.26 9.48
C ARG A 410 -8.79 -19.64 9.94
N GLU A 411 -7.85 -19.81 9.00
CA GLU A 411 -6.46 -20.14 9.31
C GLU A 411 -5.81 -19.04 10.17
N LEU A 412 -6.04 -17.78 9.85
CA LEU A 412 -5.54 -16.64 10.63
C LEU A 412 -6.08 -16.62 12.05
N LEU A 413 -7.39 -16.86 12.24
CA LEU A 413 -8.02 -16.93 13.55
C LEU A 413 -7.48 -18.10 14.38
N ASP A 414 -7.30 -19.28 13.76
CA ASP A 414 -6.76 -20.44 14.41
C ASP A 414 -5.32 -20.19 14.91
N ASP A 415 -4.51 -19.53 14.09
CA ASP A 415 -3.14 -19.15 14.47
C ASP A 415 -3.14 -18.06 15.55
N LEU A 416 -3.97 -17.02 15.44
CA LEU A 416 -4.08 -15.99 16.48
C LEU A 416 -4.59 -16.52 17.83
N GLY A 417 -5.37 -17.61 17.84
CA GLY A 417 -5.85 -18.27 19.03
C GLY A 417 -4.87 -19.22 19.72
N ARG A 418 -3.76 -19.61 19.04
CA ARG A 418 -2.75 -20.50 19.61
C ARG A 418 -1.89 -19.76 20.64
N PRO A 419 -1.54 -20.39 21.79
CA PRO A 419 -0.52 -19.87 22.68
C PRO A 419 0.80 -19.71 21.91
N GLN A 420 1.58 -18.66 22.22
CA GLN A 420 2.94 -18.57 21.70
C GLN A 420 3.77 -19.71 22.26
N ASP A 421 4.31 -20.55 21.39
CA ASP A 421 5.45 -21.43 21.77
C ASP A 421 6.61 -20.50 22.18
N ARG A 422 6.97 -20.58 23.46
CA ARG A 422 8.07 -19.82 24.07
C ARG A 422 9.42 -20.29 23.57
#